data_32f96c653f457e6acecf583a9e0253c8
#
_entry.id   32f96c653f457e6acecf583a9e0253c8
#
_cell.length_a   1.000
_cell.length_b   1.000
_cell.length_c   1.000
_cell.angle_alpha   90.00
_cell.angle_beta   90.00
_cell.angle_gamma   90.00
#
_symmetry.space_group_name_H-M   'P 1'
#
loop_
_entity.id
_entity.type
_entity.pdbx_description
1 polymer ?
#
loop_
_entity_poly.entity_id
_entity_poly.type
_entity_poly.pdbx_seq_one_letter_code
_entity_poly.pdbx_strand_id
1 'polypeptide(L)'
;SLLDDKVLFKSDGMPTYHLANIVDDHLMEISHVIRGEEWLPSMPLHVMLYRSFGWDAPEFAHLPLILKPIGNGKLSKRDGDKMGFPVFPLEWKTEEGISSGYREKGFFPEAVVNFLALLGWNDGTEKELFSLEELATTFDLKRVHKSGAKFDPEKNKWFNHQYLIQKSDEELAKQFLPIVAEQTGKIEAIEINKLTKIVSLIKERAHFVNEFWELSNFFFEEPTAYDEKAAKNWKEETPQLMKNLIEVLNEIDDFTSNTIETIVKEWMIRNEIGMGKIMQPFRLSLVGALKGPHLFDIVEIIGKEETIKRIQKAVTTL
;
A
#
# COMPACT_ATOMS: atom_id res chain seq x y z
N SER A 1 6.25 -29.48 -43.96
CA SER A 1 5.29 -28.92 -42.99
C SER A 1 5.71 -29.34 -41.58
N LEU A 2 5.92 -28.40 -40.68
CA LEU A 2 6.26 -28.64 -39.27
C LEU A 2 5.03 -28.70 -38.37
N LEU A 3 3.82 -28.71 -38.96
CA LEU A 3 2.56 -28.71 -38.19
C LEU A 3 2.02 -30.15 -38.13
N ASP A 4 1.79 -30.65 -36.93
CA ASP A 4 1.10 -31.89 -36.66
C ASP A 4 -0.41 -31.72 -36.81
N ASP A 5 -1.09 -32.85 -37.06
CA ASP A 5 -2.55 -32.86 -37.04
C ASP A 5 -3.11 -32.49 -35.68
N LYS A 6 -4.09 -31.61 -35.67
CA LYS A 6 -4.74 -31.11 -34.44
C LYS A 6 -6.24 -31.37 -34.50
N VAL A 7 -6.78 -31.83 -33.38
CA VAL A 7 -8.23 -31.93 -33.22
C VAL A 7 -8.79 -30.49 -33.05
N LEU A 8 -9.64 -30.09 -33.99
CA LEU A 8 -10.30 -28.81 -33.98
C LEU A 8 -11.74 -28.91 -33.45
N PHE A 9 -12.39 -30.03 -33.71
CA PHE A 9 -13.75 -30.33 -33.29
C PHE A 9 -13.79 -31.69 -32.64
N LYS A 10 -14.30 -31.77 -31.41
CA LYS A 10 -14.33 -33.00 -30.63
C LYS A 10 -15.57 -33.85 -30.97
N SER A 11 -15.50 -35.16 -30.67
CA SER A 11 -16.60 -36.09 -30.89
C SER A 11 -17.85 -35.79 -30.06
N ASP A 12 -17.70 -35.02 -28.98
CA ASP A 12 -18.83 -34.56 -28.15
C ASP A 12 -19.59 -33.36 -28.73
N GLY A 13 -19.20 -32.89 -29.93
CA GLY A 13 -19.85 -31.74 -30.59
C GLY A 13 -19.30 -30.37 -30.14
N MET A 14 -18.20 -30.35 -29.37
CA MET A 14 -17.62 -29.08 -28.88
C MET A 14 -16.33 -28.77 -29.66
N PRO A 15 -16.15 -27.50 -30.09
CA PRO A 15 -14.88 -27.07 -30.67
C PRO A 15 -13.76 -27.11 -29.62
N THR A 16 -12.53 -27.29 -30.10
CA THR A 16 -11.38 -26.98 -29.24
C THR A 16 -11.13 -25.49 -29.19
N TYR A 17 -10.33 -25.04 -28.22
CA TYR A 17 -9.95 -23.62 -28.07
C TYR A 17 -9.49 -22.99 -29.38
N HIS A 18 -8.67 -23.70 -30.16
CA HIS A 18 -8.10 -23.15 -31.40
C HIS A 18 -9.18 -22.76 -32.42
N LEU A 19 -10.20 -23.62 -32.59
CA LEU A 19 -11.29 -23.34 -33.52
C LEU A 19 -12.24 -22.26 -32.94
N ALA A 20 -12.63 -22.42 -31.68
CA ALA A 20 -13.56 -21.48 -31.02
C ALA A 20 -13.00 -20.05 -31.02
N ASN A 21 -11.73 -19.88 -30.65
CA ASN A 21 -11.10 -18.57 -30.60
C ASN A 21 -11.11 -17.84 -31.96
N ILE A 22 -10.76 -18.58 -33.07
CA ILE A 22 -10.73 -17.98 -34.40
C ILE A 22 -12.13 -17.54 -34.87
N VAL A 23 -13.15 -18.36 -34.56
CA VAL A 23 -14.54 -18.07 -34.95
C VAL A 23 -15.05 -16.88 -34.13
N ASP A 24 -14.80 -16.86 -32.81
CA ASP A 24 -15.22 -15.78 -31.93
C ASP A 24 -14.52 -14.46 -32.31
N ASP A 25 -13.21 -14.49 -32.51
CA ASP A 25 -12.45 -13.29 -32.93
C ASP A 25 -12.97 -12.70 -34.24
N HIS A 26 -13.31 -13.55 -35.22
CA HIS A 26 -13.88 -13.11 -36.48
C HIS A 26 -15.29 -12.52 -36.33
N LEU A 27 -16.19 -13.24 -35.65
CA LEU A 27 -17.59 -12.82 -35.47
C LEU A 27 -17.72 -11.57 -34.55
N MET A 28 -16.78 -11.40 -33.63
CA MET A 28 -16.70 -10.22 -32.77
C MET A 28 -15.91 -9.05 -33.39
N GLU A 29 -15.43 -9.20 -34.63
CA GLU A 29 -14.67 -8.18 -35.37
C GLU A 29 -13.43 -7.70 -34.61
N ILE A 30 -12.69 -8.63 -33.95
CA ILE A 30 -11.48 -8.31 -33.22
C ILE A 30 -10.38 -7.85 -34.17
N SER A 31 -9.91 -6.62 -33.96
CA SER A 31 -8.85 -6.01 -34.78
C SER A 31 -7.43 -6.42 -34.34
N HIS A 32 -7.22 -6.61 -33.01
CA HIS A 32 -5.93 -6.93 -32.43
C HIS A 32 -6.08 -8.03 -31.38
N VAL A 33 -5.31 -9.12 -31.54
CA VAL A 33 -5.19 -10.19 -30.54
C VAL A 33 -3.91 -9.97 -29.73
N ILE A 34 -4.06 -9.55 -28.47
CA ILE A 34 -2.95 -9.32 -27.54
C ILE A 34 -2.96 -10.42 -26.50
N ARG A 35 -1.87 -11.22 -26.44
CA ARG A 35 -1.80 -12.38 -25.53
C ARG A 35 -0.35 -12.69 -25.12
N GLY A 36 -0.15 -13.56 -24.13
CA GLY A 36 1.16 -13.98 -23.71
C GLY A 36 1.94 -14.78 -24.77
N GLU A 37 3.25 -14.69 -24.77
CA GLU A 37 4.15 -15.37 -25.71
C GLU A 37 4.05 -16.90 -25.66
N GLU A 38 3.48 -17.49 -24.61
CA GLU A 38 3.19 -18.92 -24.53
C GLU A 38 2.22 -19.42 -25.62
N TRP A 39 1.50 -18.52 -26.28
CA TRP A 39 0.61 -18.81 -27.40
C TRP A 39 1.30 -18.72 -28.76
N LEU A 40 2.54 -18.28 -28.81
CA LEU A 40 3.29 -18.15 -30.07
C LEU A 40 3.39 -19.46 -30.87
N PRO A 41 3.56 -20.66 -30.24
CA PRO A 41 3.55 -21.93 -30.94
C PRO A 41 2.22 -22.24 -31.66
N SER A 42 1.10 -21.67 -31.23
CA SER A 42 -0.21 -21.85 -31.86
C SER A 42 -0.46 -20.88 -33.04
N MET A 43 0.38 -19.88 -33.21
CA MET A 43 0.20 -18.86 -34.24
C MET A 43 0.12 -19.41 -35.66
N PRO A 44 0.98 -20.36 -36.10
CA PRO A 44 0.86 -20.93 -37.45
C PRO A 44 -0.49 -21.62 -37.71
N LEU A 45 -1.01 -22.34 -36.71
CA LEU A 45 -2.34 -22.99 -36.81
C LEU A 45 -3.45 -21.93 -36.95
N HIS A 46 -3.41 -20.88 -36.15
CA HIS A 46 -4.43 -19.82 -36.19
C HIS A 46 -4.43 -19.10 -37.56
N VAL A 47 -3.27 -18.74 -38.07
CA VAL A 47 -3.16 -18.13 -39.42
C VAL A 47 -3.70 -19.07 -40.51
N MET A 48 -3.42 -20.38 -40.40
CA MET A 48 -3.97 -21.36 -41.37
C MET A 48 -5.50 -21.46 -41.28
N LEU A 49 -6.09 -21.39 -40.08
CA LEU A 49 -7.53 -21.40 -39.90
C LEU A 49 -8.19 -20.19 -40.54
N TYR A 50 -7.69 -18.98 -40.31
CA TYR A 50 -8.19 -17.75 -40.96
C TYR A 50 -8.17 -17.91 -42.50
N ARG A 51 -7.05 -18.38 -43.05
CA ARG A 51 -6.93 -18.60 -44.49
C ARG A 51 -7.91 -19.67 -45.01
N SER A 52 -8.11 -20.75 -44.26
CA SER A 52 -9.02 -21.84 -44.66
C SER A 52 -10.49 -21.39 -44.66
N PHE A 53 -10.86 -20.46 -43.79
CA PHE A 53 -12.19 -19.87 -43.79
C PHE A 53 -12.35 -18.71 -44.79
N GLY A 54 -11.26 -18.28 -45.43
CA GLY A 54 -11.26 -17.12 -46.31
C GLY A 54 -11.45 -15.78 -45.57
N TRP A 55 -11.05 -15.75 -44.31
CA TRP A 55 -11.15 -14.56 -43.46
C TRP A 55 -9.82 -13.83 -43.37
N ASP A 56 -9.89 -12.50 -43.22
CA ASP A 56 -8.73 -11.68 -42.89
C ASP A 56 -8.35 -11.92 -41.42
N ALA A 57 -7.05 -12.11 -41.17
CA ALA A 57 -6.54 -12.31 -39.83
C ALA A 57 -6.38 -10.95 -39.09
N PRO A 58 -6.66 -10.88 -37.80
CA PRO A 58 -6.36 -9.68 -37.01
C PRO A 58 -4.84 -9.47 -36.87
N GLU A 59 -4.45 -8.30 -36.37
CA GLU A 59 -3.08 -8.05 -35.94
C GLU A 59 -2.78 -8.85 -34.66
N PHE A 60 -1.57 -9.43 -34.55
CA PHE A 60 -1.18 -10.23 -33.39
C PHE A 60 -0.04 -9.58 -32.64
N ALA A 61 -0.20 -9.45 -31.32
CA ALA A 61 0.84 -9.02 -30.41
C ALA A 61 1.05 -10.07 -29.30
N HIS A 62 2.29 -10.54 -29.15
CA HIS A 62 2.64 -11.49 -28.11
C HIS A 62 3.47 -10.78 -27.04
N LEU A 63 2.89 -10.67 -25.82
CA LEU A 63 3.52 -10.03 -24.68
C LEU A 63 4.49 -11.00 -23.99
N PRO A 64 5.62 -10.52 -23.45
CA PRO A 64 6.55 -11.35 -22.72
C PRO A 64 5.92 -11.88 -21.42
N LEU A 65 6.48 -12.97 -20.89
CA LEU A 65 6.05 -13.56 -19.63
C LEU A 65 6.38 -12.63 -18.44
N ILE A 66 5.49 -12.59 -17.46
CA ILE A 66 5.81 -12.09 -16.14
C ILE A 66 6.55 -13.19 -15.38
N LEU A 67 7.78 -12.89 -14.97
CA LEU A 67 8.69 -13.82 -14.31
C LEU A 67 8.59 -13.70 -12.79
N LYS A 68 8.93 -14.80 -12.11
CA LYS A 68 9.01 -14.85 -10.65
C LYS A 68 9.99 -13.80 -10.10
N PRO A 69 9.73 -13.19 -8.93
CA PRO A 69 10.66 -12.30 -8.28
C PRO A 69 11.96 -13.02 -7.87
N ILE A 70 11.85 -14.27 -7.44
CA ILE A 70 12.96 -15.12 -7.01
C ILE A 70 12.97 -16.41 -7.85
N GLY A 71 14.14 -16.81 -8.31
CA GLY A 71 14.30 -17.97 -9.18
C GLY A 71 14.01 -17.68 -10.65
N ASN A 72 13.74 -18.75 -11.41
CA ASN A 72 13.50 -18.68 -12.85
C ASN A 72 12.07 -19.12 -13.20
N GLY A 73 11.59 -18.70 -14.35
CA GLY A 73 10.34 -19.12 -14.95
C GLY A 73 9.16 -18.19 -14.73
N LYS A 74 8.03 -18.52 -15.35
CA LYS A 74 6.78 -17.77 -15.32
C LYS A 74 6.22 -17.68 -13.92
N LEU A 75 5.77 -16.49 -13.53
CA LEU A 75 4.99 -16.28 -12.31
C LEU A 75 3.65 -17.01 -12.43
N SER A 76 3.32 -17.83 -11.43
CA SER A 76 2.05 -18.52 -11.32
C SER A 76 1.21 -17.97 -10.16
N LYS A 77 -0.09 -18.25 -10.19
CA LYS A 77 -1.01 -17.87 -9.11
C LYS A 77 -0.55 -18.43 -7.75
N ARG A 78 -0.07 -19.67 -7.71
CA ARG A 78 0.46 -20.31 -6.48
C ARG A 78 1.74 -19.69 -5.95
N ASP A 79 2.51 -19.03 -6.81
CA ASP A 79 3.73 -18.34 -6.36
C ASP A 79 3.38 -17.08 -5.53
N GLY A 80 2.34 -16.33 -5.92
CA GLY A 80 1.86 -15.18 -5.16
C GLY A 80 1.46 -15.55 -3.73
N ASP A 81 0.63 -16.58 -3.56
CA ASP A 81 0.20 -17.06 -2.24
C ASP A 81 1.39 -17.48 -1.37
N LYS A 82 2.36 -18.22 -1.94
CA LYS A 82 3.57 -18.67 -1.23
C LYS A 82 4.51 -17.53 -0.83
N MET A 83 4.58 -16.48 -1.64
CA MET A 83 5.47 -15.33 -1.43
C MET A 83 4.78 -14.15 -0.74
N GLY A 84 3.47 -14.26 -0.44
CA GLY A 84 2.70 -13.30 0.34
C GLY A 84 2.25 -12.03 -0.40
N PHE A 85 2.23 -12.05 -1.74
CA PHE A 85 1.70 -10.95 -2.54
C PHE A 85 0.49 -11.36 -3.38
N PRO A 86 -0.47 -10.45 -3.66
CA PRO A 86 -1.66 -10.78 -4.43
C PRO A 86 -1.36 -10.96 -5.92
N VAL A 87 -2.12 -11.83 -6.58
CA VAL A 87 -2.07 -12.06 -8.03
C VAL A 87 -3.44 -11.77 -8.67
N PHE A 88 -4.49 -11.76 -7.88
CA PHE A 88 -5.85 -11.48 -8.32
C PHE A 88 -6.26 -10.04 -7.98
N PRO A 89 -7.11 -9.39 -8.78
CA PRO A 89 -7.67 -8.10 -8.44
C PRO A 89 -8.48 -8.11 -7.13
N LEU A 90 -9.22 -9.19 -6.91
CA LEU A 90 -10.08 -9.44 -5.74
C LEU A 90 -9.68 -10.74 -5.05
N GLU A 91 -10.02 -10.87 -3.78
CA GLU A 91 -9.91 -12.13 -3.06
C GLU A 91 -10.64 -13.25 -3.80
N TRP A 92 -9.97 -14.38 -3.94
CA TRP A 92 -10.52 -15.55 -4.61
C TRP A 92 -10.64 -16.72 -3.64
N LYS A 93 -11.89 -17.10 -3.35
CA LYS A 93 -12.23 -18.20 -2.43
C LYS A 93 -12.51 -19.48 -3.22
N THR A 94 -11.84 -20.56 -2.86
CA THR A 94 -12.07 -21.89 -3.38
C THR A 94 -12.19 -22.89 -2.23
N GLU A 95 -12.57 -24.12 -2.52
CA GLU A 95 -12.54 -25.21 -1.52
C GLU A 95 -11.13 -25.52 -1.01
N GLU A 96 -10.10 -25.21 -1.79
CA GLU A 96 -8.68 -25.43 -1.45
C GLU A 96 -8.09 -24.31 -0.58
N GLY A 97 -8.74 -23.17 -0.47
CA GLY A 97 -8.28 -22.02 0.32
C GLY A 97 -8.65 -20.67 -0.26
N ILE A 98 -8.05 -19.64 0.32
CA ILE A 98 -8.27 -18.23 -0.02
C ILE A 98 -6.99 -17.66 -0.62
N SER A 99 -7.06 -17.16 -1.85
CA SER A 99 -5.99 -16.35 -2.46
C SER A 99 -6.31 -14.87 -2.28
N SER A 100 -5.36 -14.12 -1.74
CA SER A 100 -5.56 -12.69 -1.47
C SER A 100 -5.67 -11.85 -2.74
N GLY A 101 -6.55 -10.85 -2.72
CA GLY A 101 -6.70 -9.87 -3.80
C GLY A 101 -5.91 -8.57 -3.55
N TYR A 102 -5.65 -7.84 -4.62
CA TYR A 102 -5.04 -6.51 -4.55
C TYR A 102 -5.88 -5.55 -3.72
N ARG A 103 -7.21 -5.56 -3.91
CA ARG A 103 -8.16 -4.72 -3.16
C ARG A 103 -8.08 -4.99 -1.66
N GLU A 104 -8.15 -6.24 -1.26
CA GLU A 104 -8.17 -6.65 0.16
C GLU A 104 -6.81 -6.43 0.83
N LYS A 105 -5.72 -6.39 0.06
CA LYS A 105 -4.39 -5.95 0.55
C LYS A 105 -4.25 -4.44 0.64
N GLY A 106 -5.22 -3.67 0.15
CA GLY A 106 -5.23 -2.21 0.24
C GLY A 106 -4.49 -1.48 -0.88
N PHE A 107 -4.24 -2.15 -2.02
CA PHE A 107 -3.68 -1.49 -3.19
C PHE A 107 -4.72 -0.60 -3.87
N PHE A 108 -4.31 0.58 -4.29
CA PHE A 108 -5.11 1.47 -5.13
C PHE A 108 -5.14 0.95 -6.57
N PRO A 109 -6.32 0.96 -7.24
CA PRO A 109 -6.44 0.48 -8.61
C PRO A 109 -5.46 1.17 -9.57
N GLU A 110 -5.31 2.49 -9.47
CA GLU A 110 -4.40 3.29 -10.28
C GLU A 110 -2.93 2.89 -10.08
N ALA A 111 -2.53 2.56 -8.85
CA ALA A 111 -1.18 2.07 -8.57
C ALA A 111 -0.89 0.72 -9.22
N VAL A 112 -1.87 -0.20 -9.15
CA VAL A 112 -1.77 -1.53 -9.78
C VAL A 112 -1.70 -1.41 -11.29
N VAL A 113 -2.56 -0.59 -11.91
CA VAL A 113 -2.56 -0.38 -13.36
C VAL A 113 -1.23 0.21 -13.83
N ASN A 114 -0.71 1.22 -13.13
CA ASN A 114 0.57 1.83 -13.49
C ASN A 114 1.73 0.83 -13.34
N PHE A 115 1.77 0.08 -12.25
CA PHE A 115 2.79 -0.95 -12.04
C PHE A 115 2.73 -2.03 -13.14
N LEU A 116 1.53 -2.53 -13.47
CA LEU A 116 1.36 -3.54 -14.51
C LEU A 116 1.76 -3.02 -15.90
N ALA A 117 1.45 -1.75 -16.22
CA ALA A 117 1.85 -1.15 -17.47
C ALA A 117 3.38 -1.15 -17.64
N LEU A 118 4.12 -0.84 -16.58
CA LEU A 118 5.59 -0.83 -16.61
C LEU A 118 6.24 -2.22 -16.51
N LEU A 119 5.46 -3.27 -16.28
CA LEU A 119 5.92 -4.65 -16.37
C LEU A 119 6.10 -5.09 -17.82
N GLY A 120 7.16 -4.59 -18.47
CA GLY A 120 7.48 -4.96 -19.85
C GLY A 120 7.16 -3.89 -20.89
N TRP A 121 6.85 -2.66 -20.47
CA TRP A 121 6.69 -1.50 -21.33
C TRP A 121 7.28 -0.24 -20.67
N ASN A 122 7.68 0.74 -21.45
CA ASN A 122 7.96 2.10 -21.03
C ASN A 122 7.66 3.09 -22.17
N ASP A 123 7.48 4.34 -21.84
CA ASP A 123 7.23 5.42 -22.80
C ASP A 123 8.51 5.95 -23.49
N GLY A 124 9.68 5.39 -23.15
CA GLY A 124 11.00 5.83 -23.64
C GLY A 124 11.62 6.96 -22.83
N THR A 125 11.05 7.32 -21.69
CA THR A 125 11.59 8.26 -20.71
C THR A 125 11.89 7.58 -19.38
N GLU A 126 12.33 8.34 -18.38
CA GLU A 126 12.52 7.86 -17.01
C GLU A 126 11.25 8.04 -16.13
N LYS A 127 10.14 8.49 -16.72
CA LYS A 127 8.88 8.67 -16.00
C LYS A 127 8.32 7.31 -15.57
N GLU A 128 7.94 7.21 -14.30
CA GLU A 128 7.36 5.99 -13.74
C GLU A 128 5.91 6.16 -13.28
N LEU A 129 5.47 7.37 -12.94
CA LEU A 129 4.11 7.63 -12.47
C LEU A 129 3.25 8.21 -13.59
N PHE A 130 2.18 7.48 -13.93
CA PHE A 130 1.26 7.83 -15.01
C PHE A 130 -0.19 7.73 -14.54
N SER A 131 -1.00 8.71 -14.86
CA SER A 131 -2.45 8.53 -14.78
C SER A 131 -2.93 7.52 -15.83
N LEU A 132 -4.15 7.00 -15.66
CA LEU A 132 -4.75 6.10 -16.65
C LEU A 132 -4.89 6.79 -18.02
N GLU A 133 -5.23 8.08 -18.05
CA GLU A 133 -5.36 8.88 -19.27
C GLU A 133 -4.01 9.05 -19.96
N GLU A 134 -2.94 9.33 -19.20
CA GLU A 134 -1.58 9.40 -19.74
C GLU A 134 -1.15 8.05 -20.30
N LEU A 135 -1.40 6.95 -19.61
CA LEU A 135 -1.13 5.61 -20.13
C LEU A 135 -1.89 5.34 -21.43
N ALA A 136 -3.18 5.65 -21.48
CA ALA A 136 -4.02 5.44 -22.66
C ALA A 136 -3.54 6.23 -23.88
N THR A 137 -2.99 7.42 -23.67
CA THR A 137 -2.50 8.28 -24.77
C THR A 137 -1.06 7.96 -25.18
N THR A 138 -0.23 7.44 -24.26
CA THR A 138 1.21 7.23 -24.49
C THR A 138 1.53 5.79 -24.87
N PHE A 139 0.65 4.85 -24.53
CA PHE A 139 0.87 3.42 -24.77
C PHE A 139 1.02 3.10 -26.26
N ASP A 140 2.12 2.43 -26.61
CA ASP A 140 2.40 1.91 -27.95
C ASP A 140 2.88 0.45 -27.82
N LEU A 141 2.17 -0.47 -28.47
CA LEU A 141 2.54 -1.90 -28.54
C LEU A 141 3.96 -2.14 -29.07
N LYS A 142 4.48 -1.23 -29.93
CA LYS A 142 5.84 -1.35 -30.48
C LYS A 142 6.92 -1.16 -29.42
N ARG A 143 6.59 -0.55 -28.29
CA ARG A 143 7.50 -0.31 -27.15
C ARG A 143 7.45 -1.41 -26.09
N VAL A 144 6.59 -2.43 -26.28
CA VAL A 144 6.58 -3.59 -25.41
C VAL A 144 7.90 -4.33 -25.52
N HIS A 145 8.50 -4.63 -24.39
CA HIS A 145 9.79 -5.33 -24.32
C HIS A 145 9.67 -6.75 -24.88
N LYS A 146 10.76 -7.25 -25.46
CA LYS A 146 10.80 -8.63 -26.00
C LYS A 146 11.18 -9.68 -24.97
N SER A 147 11.71 -9.27 -23.82
CA SER A 147 12.13 -10.16 -22.74
C SER A 147 11.14 -10.10 -21.58
N GLY A 148 10.99 -11.22 -20.87
CA GLY A 148 10.13 -11.29 -19.68
C GLY A 148 10.55 -10.28 -18.61
N ALA A 149 9.56 -9.68 -17.97
CA ALA A 149 9.75 -8.75 -16.87
C ALA A 149 9.61 -9.47 -15.52
N LYS A 150 10.56 -9.27 -14.62
CA LYS A 150 10.46 -9.79 -13.25
C LYS A 150 9.43 -8.99 -12.46
N PHE A 151 8.51 -9.70 -11.83
CA PHE A 151 7.59 -9.10 -10.86
C PHE A 151 8.39 -8.70 -9.62
N ASP A 152 8.30 -7.44 -9.24
CA ASP A 152 8.95 -6.91 -8.04
C ASP A 152 7.89 -6.46 -7.03
N PRO A 153 7.66 -7.24 -5.94
CA PRO A 153 6.67 -6.90 -4.93
C PRO A 153 6.98 -5.60 -4.18
N GLU A 154 8.26 -5.28 -3.97
CA GLU A 154 8.65 -4.05 -3.27
C GLU A 154 8.43 -2.82 -4.17
N LYS A 155 8.73 -2.94 -5.46
CA LYS A 155 8.40 -1.89 -6.44
C LYS A 155 6.88 -1.68 -6.53
N ASN A 156 6.08 -2.75 -6.45
CA ASN A 156 4.62 -2.66 -6.43
C ASN A 156 4.12 -1.90 -5.18
N LYS A 157 4.66 -2.17 -3.99
CA LYS A 157 4.37 -1.40 -2.78
C LYS A 157 4.79 0.06 -2.91
N TRP A 158 5.96 0.30 -3.51
CA TRP A 158 6.43 1.66 -3.77
C TRP A 158 5.45 2.43 -4.66
N PHE A 159 4.93 1.82 -5.73
CA PHE A 159 3.86 2.45 -6.53
C PHE A 159 2.66 2.79 -5.67
N ASN A 160 2.18 1.86 -4.84
CA ASN A 160 1.04 2.12 -3.97
C ASN A 160 1.29 3.31 -3.03
N HIS A 161 2.48 3.37 -2.43
CA HIS A 161 2.89 4.51 -1.61
C HIS A 161 2.87 5.83 -2.38
N GLN A 162 3.39 5.87 -3.62
CA GLN A 162 3.39 7.09 -4.43
C GLN A 162 1.97 7.61 -4.70
N TYR A 163 1.01 6.72 -4.96
CA TYR A 163 -0.39 7.10 -5.13
C TYR A 163 -1.06 7.47 -3.79
N LEU A 164 -0.70 6.79 -2.71
CA LEU A 164 -1.22 7.10 -1.37
C LEU A 164 -0.86 8.54 -0.97
N ILE A 165 0.39 8.95 -1.11
CA ILE A 165 0.83 10.29 -0.70
C ILE A 165 0.23 11.41 -1.56
N GLN A 166 -0.19 11.12 -2.80
CA GLN A 166 -0.87 12.08 -3.68
C GLN A 166 -2.35 12.29 -3.32
N LYS A 167 -2.97 11.36 -2.59
CA LYS A 167 -4.36 11.51 -2.14
C LYS A 167 -4.48 12.57 -1.05
N SER A 168 -5.62 13.25 -1.01
CA SER A 168 -5.89 14.21 0.06
C SER A 168 -6.00 13.51 1.42
N ASP A 169 -5.61 14.22 2.47
CA ASP A 169 -5.70 13.71 3.84
C ASP A 169 -7.14 13.39 4.24
N GLU A 170 -8.11 14.16 3.71
CA GLU A 170 -9.55 13.93 3.93
C GLU A 170 -10.04 12.65 3.25
N GLU A 171 -9.60 12.37 2.01
CA GLU A 171 -9.93 11.12 1.30
C GLU A 171 -9.39 9.91 2.07
N LEU A 172 -8.14 9.97 2.49
CA LEU A 172 -7.50 8.91 3.26
C LEU A 172 -8.10 8.75 4.65
N ALA A 173 -8.49 9.86 5.31
CA ALA A 173 -9.19 9.82 6.60
C ALA A 173 -10.55 9.11 6.49
N LYS A 174 -11.30 9.33 5.40
CA LYS A 174 -12.56 8.59 5.15
C LYS A 174 -12.34 7.09 4.98
N GLN A 175 -11.22 6.69 4.34
CA GLN A 175 -10.86 5.28 4.19
C GLN A 175 -10.33 4.68 5.50
N PHE A 176 -9.69 5.48 6.35
CA PHE A 176 -9.18 5.05 7.65
C PHE A 176 -10.26 4.95 8.72
N LEU A 177 -11.33 5.74 8.63
CA LEU A 177 -12.42 5.78 9.62
C LEU A 177 -12.99 4.40 9.97
N PRO A 178 -13.37 3.52 9.02
CA PRO A 178 -13.89 2.20 9.36
C PRO A 178 -12.87 1.32 10.10
N ILE A 179 -11.57 1.46 9.83
CA ILE A 179 -10.52 0.73 10.52
C ILE A 179 -10.43 1.18 11.99
N VAL A 180 -10.45 2.50 12.23
CA VAL A 180 -10.43 3.03 13.60
C VAL A 180 -11.70 2.62 14.36
N ALA A 181 -12.86 2.65 13.69
CA ALA A 181 -14.13 2.22 14.28
C ALA A 181 -14.12 0.76 14.71
N GLU A 182 -13.56 -0.13 13.87
CA GLU A 182 -13.40 -1.55 14.18
C GLU A 182 -12.46 -1.78 15.37
N GLN A 183 -11.31 -1.10 15.39
CA GLN A 183 -10.30 -1.27 16.42
C GLN A 183 -10.73 -0.72 17.78
N THR A 184 -11.40 0.44 17.80
CA THR A 184 -11.80 1.10 19.05
C THR A 184 -13.19 0.70 19.54
N GLY A 185 -14.02 0.11 18.68
CA GLY A 185 -15.43 -0.16 18.97
C GLY A 185 -16.29 1.11 19.07
N LYS A 186 -15.80 2.29 18.66
CA LYS A 186 -16.44 3.61 18.82
C LYS A 186 -16.64 4.28 17.46
N ILE A 187 -17.79 4.09 16.83
CA ILE A 187 -18.07 4.68 15.50
C ILE A 187 -18.48 6.16 15.62
N GLU A 188 -19.34 6.51 16.59
CA GLU A 188 -19.97 7.83 16.67
C GLU A 188 -19.10 8.94 17.28
N ALA A 189 -17.95 8.59 17.89
CA ALA A 189 -17.12 9.55 18.62
C ALA A 189 -15.88 10.01 17.83
N ILE A 190 -15.72 9.59 16.56
CA ILE A 190 -14.51 9.87 15.80
C ILE A 190 -14.75 11.07 14.86
N GLU A 191 -14.17 12.22 15.21
CA GLU A 191 -14.22 13.41 14.37
C GLU A 191 -13.33 13.27 13.14
N ILE A 192 -13.91 13.41 11.95
CA ILE A 192 -13.19 13.31 10.68
C ILE A 192 -12.03 14.33 10.60
N ASN A 193 -12.19 15.53 11.16
CA ASN A 193 -11.13 16.54 11.19
C ASN A 193 -9.92 16.09 12.02
N LYS A 194 -10.15 15.37 13.12
CA LYS A 194 -9.07 14.78 13.92
C LYS A 194 -8.35 13.69 13.13
N LEU A 195 -9.09 12.81 12.42
CA LEU A 195 -8.50 11.79 11.54
C LEU A 195 -7.68 12.43 10.43
N THR A 196 -8.16 13.49 9.79
CA THR A 196 -7.46 14.20 8.73
C THR A 196 -6.10 14.72 9.23
N LYS A 197 -6.07 15.34 10.43
CA LYS A 197 -4.82 15.77 11.06
C LYS A 197 -3.87 14.59 11.35
N ILE A 198 -4.39 13.47 11.86
CA ILE A 198 -3.59 12.27 12.13
C ILE A 198 -2.99 11.73 10.83
N VAL A 199 -3.81 11.59 9.77
CA VAL A 199 -3.37 11.11 8.46
C VAL A 199 -2.26 11.96 7.88
N SER A 200 -2.36 13.29 7.96
CA SER A 200 -1.30 14.19 7.46
C SER A 200 0.07 13.96 8.13
N LEU A 201 0.08 13.48 9.38
CA LEU A 201 1.31 13.21 10.13
C LEU A 201 1.92 11.83 9.82
N ILE A 202 1.15 10.89 9.29
CA ILE A 202 1.58 9.49 9.18
C ILE A 202 1.64 8.96 7.74
N LYS A 203 0.90 9.53 6.78
CA LYS A 203 0.75 8.97 5.42
C LYS A 203 2.07 8.75 4.70
N GLU A 204 3.06 9.61 4.89
CA GLU A 204 4.38 9.46 4.26
C GLU A 204 5.17 8.23 4.74
N ARG A 205 4.74 7.60 5.85
CA ARG A 205 5.39 6.44 6.45
C ARG A 205 4.69 5.14 6.13
N ALA A 206 3.56 5.20 5.43
CA ALA A 206 2.72 4.05 5.13
C ALA A 206 2.75 3.72 3.64
N HIS A 207 2.64 2.45 3.32
CA HIS A 207 2.41 1.97 1.95
C HIS A 207 0.93 1.72 1.69
N PHE A 208 0.15 1.47 2.75
CA PHE A 208 -1.26 1.12 2.70
C PHE A 208 -2.04 1.84 3.80
N VAL A 209 -3.31 2.14 3.54
CA VAL A 209 -4.21 2.72 4.56
C VAL A 209 -4.38 1.78 5.77
N ASN A 210 -4.30 0.48 5.56
CA ASN A 210 -4.38 -0.52 6.63
C ASN A 210 -3.24 -0.39 7.66
N GLU A 211 -2.09 0.18 7.27
CA GLU A 211 -0.95 0.41 8.17
C GLU A 211 -1.15 1.64 9.07
N PHE A 212 -2.13 2.50 8.79
CA PHE A 212 -2.37 3.72 9.54
C PHE A 212 -2.66 3.46 11.02
N TRP A 213 -3.35 2.36 11.34
CA TRP A 213 -3.62 2.00 12.73
C TRP A 213 -2.33 1.75 13.51
N GLU A 214 -1.42 0.97 13.01
CA GLU A 214 -0.14 0.66 13.68
C GLU A 214 0.74 1.92 13.84
N LEU A 215 0.61 2.87 12.92
CA LEU A 215 1.35 4.13 12.93
C LEU A 215 0.71 5.19 13.83
N SER A 216 -0.55 5.00 14.29
CA SER A 216 -1.35 6.06 14.94
C SER A 216 -2.23 5.60 16.12
N ASN A 217 -2.21 4.33 16.50
CA ASN A 217 -3.05 3.79 17.58
C ASN A 217 -2.94 4.58 18.90
N PHE A 218 -1.75 5.11 19.19
CA PHE A 218 -1.50 5.94 20.37
C PHE A 218 -2.29 7.26 20.40
N PHE A 219 -2.88 7.72 19.30
CA PHE A 219 -3.80 8.87 19.31
C PHE A 219 -5.19 8.52 19.87
N PHE A 220 -5.54 7.24 19.90
CA PHE A 220 -6.86 6.73 20.31
C PHE A 220 -6.81 5.99 21.65
N GLU A 221 -5.68 5.35 21.94
CA GLU A 221 -5.49 4.50 23.11
C GLU A 221 -4.21 4.86 23.86
N GLU A 222 -4.25 4.80 25.19
CA GLU A 222 -3.04 4.96 25.99
C GLU A 222 -2.14 3.72 25.87
N PRO A 223 -0.82 3.87 25.97
CA PRO A 223 0.08 2.72 25.87
C PRO A 223 -0.17 1.73 27.02
N THR A 224 -0.31 0.46 26.66
CA THR A 224 -0.46 -0.65 27.60
C THR A 224 0.89 -1.24 28.05
N ALA A 225 1.93 -0.99 27.28
CA ALA A 225 3.30 -1.41 27.53
C ALA A 225 4.31 -0.36 27.07
N TYR A 226 5.50 -0.39 27.62
CA TYR A 226 6.60 0.50 27.24
C TYR A 226 7.74 -0.31 26.64
N ASP A 227 8.34 0.19 25.57
CA ASP A 227 9.49 -0.43 24.91
C ASP A 227 10.66 -0.54 25.90
N GLU A 228 11.15 -1.75 26.12
CA GLU A 228 12.19 -2.06 27.11
C GLU A 228 13.52 -1.32 26.85
N LYS A 229 13.86 -1.10 25.57
CA LYS A 229 15.08 -0.36 25.21
C LYS A 229 14.92 1.12 25.48
N ALA A 230 13.74 1.66 25.17
CA ALA A 230 13.40 3.05 25.44
C ALA A 230 13.30 3.34 26.96
N ALA A 231 12.73 2.40 27.71
CA ALA A 231 12.61 2.50 29.16
C ALA A 231 13.97 2.57 29.89
N LYS A 232 15.07 2.10 29.29
CA LYS A 232 16.42 2.31 29.84
C LYS A 232 16.84 3.77 29.92
N ASN A 233 16.18 4.66 29.20
CA ASN A 233 16.38 6.10 29.27
C ASN A 233 15.61 6.75 30.42
N TRP A 234 14.73 6.02 31.11
CA TRP A 234 14.04 6.47 32.31
C TRP A 234 15.01 6.33 33.49
N LYS A 235 15.50 7.47 34.00
CA LYS A 235 16.49 7.56 35.06
C LYS A 235 15.85 7.93 36.39
N GLU A 236 16.61 7.85 37.47
CA GLU A 236 16.15 8.18 38.82
C GLU A 236 15.54 9.58 38.93
N GLU A 237 16.11 10.55 38.21
CA GLU A 237 15.57 11.93 38.18
C GLU A 237 14.34 12.13 37.28
N THR A 238 14.06 11.18 36.37
CA THR A 238 13.00 11.34 35.36
C THR A 238 11.60 11.52 35.96
N PRO A 239 11.17 10.78 36.98
CA PRO A 239 9.85 10.99 37.58
C PRO A 239 9.63 12.43 38.09
N GLN A 240 10.64 13.04 38.69
CA GLN A 240 10.51 14.42 39.13
C GLN A 240 10.48 15.42 37.97
N LEU A 241 11.30 15.21 36.94
CA LEU A 241 11.28 16.04 35.75
C LEU A 241 9.91 15.95 35.03
N MET A 242 9.29 14.78 34.97
CA MET A 242 7.96 14.61 34.38
C MET A 242 6.86 15.27 35.20
N LYS A 243 6.95 15.26 36.54
CA LYS A 243 6.04 16.02 37.41
C LYS A 243 6.15 17.51 37.17
N ASN A 244 7.36 18.05 37.09
CA ASN A 244 7.59 19.47 36.80
C ASN A 244 7.06 19.82 35.39
N LEU A 245 7.21 18.93 34.39
CA LEU A 245 6.62 19.13 33.08
C LEU A 245 5.09 19.19 33.11
N ILE A 246 4.43 18.38 33.96
CA ILE A 246 2.97 18.46 34.17
C ILE A 246 2.55 19.85 34.68
N GLU A 247 3.31 20.45 35.61
CA GLU A 247 3.03 21.78 36.11
C GLU A 247 3.11 22.80 34.98
N VAL A 248 4.16 22.74 34.17
CA VAL A 248 4.31 23.62 32.99
C VAL A 248 3.14 23.43 31.99
N LEU A 249 2.75 22.21 31.69
CA LEU A 249 1.66 21.91 30.75
C LEU A 249 0.30 22.43 31.28
N ASN A 250 0.07 22.42 32.61
CA ASN A 250 -1.14 22.92 33.21
C ASN A 250 -1.32 24.40 32.98
N GLU A 251 -0.24 25.18 32.99
CA GLU A 251 -0.24 26.65 32.83
C GLU A 251 -0.47 27.11 31.38
N ILE A 252 -0.45 26.21 30.40
CA ILE A 252 -0.63 26.54 28.98
C ILE A 252 -2.12 26.64 28.65
N ASP A 253 -2.61 27.84 28.31
CA ASP A 253 -3.99 28.06 27.86
C ASP A 253 -4.19 27.68 26.40
N ASP A 254 -3.32 28.15 25.49
CA ASP A 254 -3.34 27.83 24.08
C ASP A 254 -2.56 26.51 23.81
N PHE A 255 -3.28 25.39 23.81
CA PHE A 255 -2.68 24.05 23.73
C PHE A 255 -2.42 23.60 22.29
N THR A 256 -1.81 24.50 21.48
CA THR A 256 -1.33 24.19 20.12
C THR A 256 0.11 23.66 20.13
N SER A 257 0.46 22.84 19.14
CA SER A 257 1.79 22.22 19.00
C SER A 257 2.93 23.23 19.12
N ASN A 258 2.82 24.36 18.41
CA ASN A 258 3.85 25.41 18.43
C ASN A 258 3.97 26.12 19.79
N THR A 259 2.84 26.42 20.43
CA THR A 259 2.83 27.07 21.75
C THR A 259 3.41 26.13 22.81
N ILE A 260 2.98 24.88 22.84
CA ILE A 260 3.48 23.88 23.77
C ILE A 260 4.99 23.67 23.58
N GLU A 261 5.45 23.51 22.33
CA GLU A 261 6.87 23.35 22.03
C GLU A 261 7.71 24.53 22.53
N THR A 262 7.26 25.75 22.26
CA THR A 262 7.95 26.97 22.66
C THR A 262 8.07 27.06 24.19
N ILE A 263 6.97 26.90 24.90
CA ILE A 263 6.95 27.03 26.37
C ILE A 263 7.78 25.92 27.04
N VAL A 264 7.65 24.68 26.56
CA VAL A 264 8.43 23.54 27.10
C VAL A 264 9.93 23.73 26.84
N LYS A 265 10.32 24.19 25.66
CA LYS A 265 11.74 24.45 25.35
C LYS A 265 12.29 25.61 26.17
N GLU A 266 11.56 26.70 26.33
CA GLU A 266 11.96 27.84 27.18
C GLU A 266 12.10 27.43 28.64
N TRP A 267 11.15 26.63 29.16
CA TRP A 267 11.25 26.07 30.51
C TRP A 267 12.51 25.22 30.69
N MET A 268 12.82 24.36 29.72
CA MET A 268 14.03 23.51 29.75
C MET A 268 15.31 24.36 29.77
N ILE A 269 15.38 25.39 28.89
CA ILE A 269 16.55 26.27 28.82
C ILE A 269 16.71 27.06 30.16
N ARG A 270 15.64 27.59 30.69
CA ARG A 270 15.65 28.36 31.96
C ARG A 270 16.12 27.54 33.15
N ASN A 271 15.85 26.23 33.13
CA ASN A 271 16.22 25.31 34.20
C ASN A 271 17.48 24.48 33.89
N GLU A 272 18.19 24.80 32.80
CA GLU A 272 19.40 24.08 32.34
C GLU A 272 19.20 22.58 32.14
N ILE A 273 17.99 22.18 31.70
CA ILE A 273 17.62 20.75 31.47
C ILE A 273 17.97 20.37 30.05
N GLY A 274 18.76 19.31 29.86
CA GLY A 274 19.12 18.78 28.55
C GLY A 274 17.93 18.18 27.83
N MET A 275 17.79 18.45 26.50
CA MET A 275 16.68 18.01 25.65
C MET A 275 16.32 16.53 25.79
N GLY A 276 17.32 15.64 25.80
CA GLY A 276 17.10 14.20 25.91
C GLY A 276 16.45 13.74 27.22
N LYS A 277 16.65 14.52 28.32
CA LYS A 277 16.08 14.21 29.65
C LYS A 277 14.57 14.42 29.70
N ILE A 278 14.01 15.23 28.83
CA ILE A 278 12.56 15.50 28.76
C ILE A 278 11.93 14.83 27.54
N MET A 279 12.44 15.08 26.34
CA MET A 279 11.75 14.69 25.09
C MET A 279 11.59 13.18 24.93
N GLN A 280 12.58 12.37 25.32
CA GLN A 280 12.50 10.91 25.23
C GLN A 280 11.52 10.32 26.26
N PRO A 281 11.63 10.63 27.58
CA PRO A 281 10.63 10.18 28.56
C PRO A 281 9.21 10.69 28.25
N PHE A 282 9.07 11.91 27.79
CA PHE A 282 7.78 12.48 27.41
C PHE A 282 7.15 11.69 26.26
N ARG A 283 7.90 11.43 25.16
CA ARG A 283 7.42 10.59 24.06
C ARG A 283 7.09 9.17 24.52
N LEU A 284 7.95 8.59 25.36
CA LEU A 284 7.73 7.23 25.89
C LEU A 284 6.42 7.15 26.68
N SER A 285 6.12 8.19 27.50
CA SER A 285 4.88 8.26 28.27
C SER A 285 3.64 8.29 27.38
N LEU A 286 3.70 8.99 26.23
CA LEU A 286 2.55 9.16 25.36
C LEU A 286 2.32 8.01 24.37
N VAL A 287 3.41 7.46 23.85
CA VAL A 287 3.40 6.49 22.73
C VAL A 287 3.76 5.08 23.15
N GLY A 288 4.41 4.93 24.31
CA GLY A 288 4.99 3.65 24.73
C GLY A 288 6.32 3.28 24.03
N ALA A 289 6.77 4.10 23.06
CA ALA A 289 7.99 3.87 22.30
C ALA A 289 8.60 5.20 21.82
N LEU A 290 9.87 5.16 21.34
CA LEU A 290 10.55 6.35 20.77
C LEU A 290 10.32 6.46 19.26
N LYS A 291 9.09 6.27 18.79
CA LYS A 291 8.69 6.35 17.38
C LYS A 291 7.49 7.31 17.21
N GLY A 292 7.11 7.57 15.98
CA GLY A 292 5.93 8.38 15.66
C GLY A 292 6.28 9.77 15.09
N PRO A 293 5.27 10.60 14.80
CA PRO A 293 5.43 11.94 14.25
C PRO A 293 6.05 12.92 15.27
N HIS A 294 6.01 14.20 14.94
CA HIS A 294 6.52 15.23 15.82
C HIS A 294 5.81 15.21 17.20
N LEU A 295 6.58 15.29 18.29
CA LEU A 295 6.05 15.04 19.63
C LEU A 295 4.93 16.00 20.03
N PHE A 296 5.07 17.28 19.71
CA PHE A 296 4.11 18.29 20.12
C PHE A 296 2.82 18.24 19.29
N ASP A 297 2.87 17.72 18.04
CA ASP A 297 1.67 17.42 17.27
C ASP A 297 0.88 16.27 17.90
N ILE A 298 1.58 15.28 18.46
CA ILE A 298 0.92 14.22 19.24
C ILE A 298 0.21 14.82 20.45
N VAL A 299 0.91 15.68 21.21
CA VAL A 299 0.38 16.34 22.42
C VAL A 299 -0.85 17.18 22.11
N GLU A 300 -0.83 17.99 21.04
CA GLU A 300 -1.99 18.79 20.61
C GLU A 300 -3.20 17.89 20.30
N ILE A 301 -3.00 16.82 19.53
CA ILE A 301 -4.09 15.96 19.04
C ILE A 301 -4.73 15.13 20.16
N ILE A 302 -3.95 14.61 21.11
CA ILE A 302 -4.50 13.86 22.25
C ILE A 302 -5.08 14.79 23.34
N GLY A 303 -4.65 16.04 23.40
CA GLY A 303 -5.13 17.06 24.30
C GLY A 303 -4.46 17.06 25.68
N LYS A 304 -4.68 18.14 26.43
CA LYS A 304 -4.01 18.43 27.71
C LYS A 304 -4.28 17.34 28.75
N GLU A 305 -5.55 17.04 29.00
CA GLU A 305 -5.96 16.09 30.05
C GLU A 305 -5.37 14.71 29.84
N GLU A 306 -5.50 14.16 28.62
CA GLU A 306 -4.98 12.83 28.29
C GLU A 306 -3.45 12.82 28.31
N THR A 307 -2.78 13.88 27.88
CA THR A 307 -1.32 14.03 27.96
C THR A 307 -0.85 13.92 29.41
N ILE A 308 -1.45 14.67 30.33
CA ILE A 308 -1.09 14.69 31.74
C ILE A 308 -1.35 13.32 32.38
N LYS A 309 -2.52 12.71 32.10
CA LYS A 309 -2.87 11.37 32.59
C LYS A 309 -1.82 10.32 32.18
N ARG A 310 -1.37 10.34 30.91
CA ARG A 310 -0.36 9.38 30.43
C ARG A 310 1.01 9.59 31.08
N ILE A 311 1.41 10.84 31.30
CA ILE A 311 2.65 11.16 32.01
C ILE A 311 2.55 10.63 33.45
N GLN A 312 1.44 10.87 34.16
CA GLN A 312 1.22 10.38 35.52
C GLN A 312 1.28 8.84 35.60
N LYS A 313 0.66 8.16 34.62
CA LYS A 313 0.72 6.70 34.51
C LYS A 313 2.15 6.22 34.32
N ALA A 314 2.92 6.83 33.42
CA ALA A 314 4.31 6.46 33.19
C ALA A 314 5.18 6.67 34.45
N VAL A 315 4.99 7.78 35.17
CA VAL A 315 5.70 8.08 36.44
C VAL A 315 5.45 7.02 37.52
N THR A 316 4.28 6.37 37.50
CA THR A 316 3.93 5.34 38.49
C THR A 316 4.29 3.92 38.03
N THR A 317 4.56 3.72 36.75
CA THR A 317 4.79 2.40 36.16
C THR A 317 6.26 2.12 35.87
N LEU A 318 7.02 3.13 35.46
CA LEU A 318 8.45 3.07 35.12
C LEU A 318 9.34 3.54 36.28
#